data_7b0f4b41875d739bae5538ac985b9273
#
_entry.id   7b0f4b41875d739bae5538ac985b9273
#
_cell.length_a   1.000
_cell.length_b   1.000
_cell.length_c   1.000
_cell.angle_alpha   90.00
_cell.angle_beta   90.00
_cell.angle_gamma   90.00
#
_symmetry.space_group_name_H-M   'P 1'
#
loop_
_entity.id
_entity.type
_entity.pdbx_description
1 polymer ?
#
loop_
_entity_poly.entity_id
_entity_poly.type
_entity_poly.pdbx_seq_one_letter_code
_entity_poly.pdbx_strand_id
1 'polypeptide(L)'
;MSKMDVGPLVPSGLMVVSVEVGAAAITLTVRRPSLESACPTCGVVSRRMHSRYWRSLADLPSHGRRVQLRLEAHRFRCIDRHCRQQIFAERLGCEIAHASARRTARLDSLIHHLGLALGGRPAASLSRRLMLPVSKDTLLRTVRRHFVRSRPSRSGKSPPT
;
A
#
# COMPACT_ATOMS: atom_id res chain seq x y z
N MET A 1 -3.55 32.60 7.84
CA MET A 1 -2.90 31.29 8.08
C MET A 1 -2.92 30.51 6.77
N SER A 2 -1.79 30.41 6.11
CA SER A 2 -1.69 29.69 4.82
C SER A 2 -1.90 28.20 5.08
N LYS A 3 -2.91 27.63 4.47
CA LYS A 3 -3.22 26.18 4.53
C LYS A 3 -2.12 25.48 3.73
N MET A 4 -1.15 24.88 4.41
CA MET A 4 -0.12 24.08 3.74
C MET A 4 -0.80 22.90 3.03
N ASP A 5 -0.66 22.86 1.70
CA ASP A 5 -1.11 21.71 0.92
C ASP A 5 -0.13 20.56 1.14
N VAL A 6 -0.47 19.63 1.98
CA VAL A 6 0.31 18.40 2.26
C VAL A 6 -0.09 17.23 1.35
N GLY A 7 -1.01 17.45 0.41
CA GLY A 7 -1.46 16.44 -0.55
C GLY A 7 -0.32 15.72 -1.29
N PRO A 8 0.69 16.45 -1.80
CA PRO A 8 1.83 15.82 -2.49
C PRO A 8 2.70 14.91 -1.63
N LEU A 9 2.59 14.98 -0.30
CA LEU A 9 3.39 14.14 0.62
C LEU A 9 2.88 12.70 0.72
N VAL A 10 1.65 12.43 0.31
CA VAL A 10 1.04 11.09 0.35
C VAL A 10 0.86 10.53 -1.06
N PRO A 11 0.70 9.19 -1.21
CA PRO A 11 0.35 8.60 -2.50
C PRO A 11 -0.92 9.21 -3.09
N SER A 12 -0.96 9.41 -4.40
CA SER A 12 -2.15 9.90 -5.12
C SER A 12 -3.38 9.05 -4.79
N GLY A 13 -4.54 9.68 -4.66
CA GLY A 13 -5.79 9.02 -4.27
C GLY A 13 -6.02 8.92 -2.76
N LEU A 14 -5.12 9.47 -1.94
CA LEU A 14 -5.30 9.66 -0.51
C LEU A 14 -5.40 11.14 -0.16
N MET A 15 -6.20 11.45 0.84
CA MET A 15 -6.41 12.77 1.39
C MET A 15 -5.88 12.80 2.83
N VAL A 16 -5.04 13.80 3.15
CA VAL A 16 -4.53 13.98 4.51
C VAL A 16 -5.62 14.64 5.38
N VAL A 17 -5.90 14.02 6.50
CA VAL A 17 -6.87 14.50 7.52
C VAL A 17 -6.14 15.24 8.62
N SER A 18 -5.03 14.67 9.12
CA SER A 18 -4.18 15.29 10.14
C SER A 18 -2.73 14.87 10.01
N VAL A 19 -1.85 15.69 10.57
CA VAL A 19 -0.40 15.45 10.62
C VAL A 19 0.05 15.57 12.07
N GLU A 20 0.69 14.54 12.57
CA GLU A 20 1.31 14.51 13.90
C GLU A 20 2.82 14.36 13.74
N VAL A 21 3.57 15.34 14.19
CA VAL A 21 5.03 15.37 14.10
C VAL A 21 5.64 15.05 15.46
N GLY A 22 6.13 13.82 15.60
CA GLY A 22 6.88 13.39 16.78
C GLY A 22 8.39 13.49 16.58
N ALA A 23 9.16 13.24 17.63
CA ALA A 23 10.62 13.28 17.59
C ALA A 23 11.23 12.27 16.60
N ALA A 24 10.72 11.05 16.56
CA ALA A 24 11.25 9.94 15.75
C ALA A 24 10.40 9.58 14.53
N ALA A 25 9.15 10.02 14.48
CA ALA A 25 8.21 9.66 13.42
C ALA A 25 7.22 10.78 13.11
N ILE A 26 6.76 10.82 11.86
CA ILE A 26 5.64 11.63 11.39
C ILE A 26 4.49 10.67 11.10
N THR A 27 3.33 10.91 11.71
CA THR A 27 2.11 10.17 11.47
C THR A 27 1.15 11.03 10.65
N LEU A 28 0.77 10.53 9.48
CA LEU A 28 -0.22 11.16 8.61
C LEU A 28 -1.51 10.35 8.69
N THR A 29 -2.57 10.92 9.26
CA THR A 29 -3.90 10.32 9.18
C THR A 29 -4.47 10.63 7.81
N VAL A 30 -4.82 9.58 7.07
CA VAL A 30 -5.25 9.67 5.68
C VAL A 30 -6.53 8.87 5.44
N ARG A 31 -7.29 9.28 4.42
CA ARG A 31 -8.46 8.53 3.93
C ARG A 31 -8.59 8.64 2.42
N ARG A 32 -9.39 7.78 1.82
CA ARG A 32 -9.81 7.98 0.43
C ARG A 32 -10.91 9.03 0.34
N PRO A 33 -10.92 9.85 -0.70
CA PRO A 33 -12.01 10.82 -0.92
C PRO A 33 -13.32 10.12 -1.30
N SER A 34 -13.27 8.98 -2.01
CA SER A 34 -14.43 8.24 -2.45
C SER A 34 -14.94 7.28 -1.38
N LEU A 35 -16.25 7.29 -1.14
CA LEU A 35 -16.96 6.38 -0.22
C LEU A 35 -17.68 5.25 -0.99
N GLU A 36 -17.05 4.75 -2.05
CA GLU A 36 -17.56 3.61 -2.82
C GLU A 36 -16.42 2.66 -3.18
N SER A 37 -16.74 1.39 -3.41
CA SER A 37 -15.77 0.40 -3.84
C SER A 37 -16.43 -0.73 -4.62
N ALA A 38 -15.74 -1.24 -5.64
CA ALA A 38 -16.20 -2.40 -6.40
C ALA A 38 -15.96 -3.70 -5.59
N CYS A 39 -16.97 -4.57 -5.61
CA CYS A 39 -16.86 -5.90 -5.02
C CYS A 39 -15.78 -6.71 -5.74
N PRO A 40 -14.82 -7.33 -5.03
CA PRO A 40 -13.74 -8.08 -5.67
C PRO A 40 -14.21 -9.36 -6.37
N THR A 41 -15.42 -9.83 -6.11
CA THR A 41 -15.95 -11.07 -6.67
C THR A 41 -16.86 -10.84 -7.87
N CYS A 42 -17.81 -9.89 -7.78
CA CYS A 42 -18.78 -9.64 -8.86
C CYS A 42 -18.56 -8.31 -9.61
N GLY A 43 -17.63 -7.45 -9.15
CA GLY A 43 -17.34 -6.16 -9.78
C GLY A 43 -18.36 -5.06 -9.48
N VAL A 44 -19.51 -5.37 -8.89
CA VAL A 44 -20.58 -4.38 -8.62
C VAL A 44 -20.09 -3.35 -7.61
N VAL A 45 -20.24 -2.07 -7.94
CA VAL A 45 -19.88 -0.96 -7.07
C VAL A 45 -20.89 -0.81 -5.95
N SER A 46 -20.42 -0.72 -4.72
CA SER A 46 -21.26 -0.51 -3.54
C SER A 46 -20.86 0.75 -2.78
N ARG A 47 -21.87 1.48 -2.32
CA ARG A 47 -21.76 2.60 -1.38
C ARG A 47 -22.27 2.23 0.01
N ARG A 48 -22.75 0.99 0.20
CA ARG A 48 -23.29 0.53 1.48
C ARG A 48 -22.16 0.21 2.44
N MET A 49 -21.72 1.22 3.18
CA MET A 49 -20.70 1.05 4.22
C MET A 49 -21.19 0.08 5.30
N HIS A 50 -20.37 -0.93 5.62
CA HIS A 50 -20.61 -1.87 6.71
C HIS A 50 -19.89 -1.43 7.99
N SER A 51 -18.60 -1.10 7.89
CA SER A 51 -17.76 -0.70 9.02
C SER A 51 -16.51 0.04 8.58
N ARG A 52 -15.84 0.70 9.53
CA ARG A 52 -14.54 1.35 9.37
C ARG A 52 -13.50 0.59 10.18
N TYR A 53 -12.25 0.65 9.74
CA TYR A 53 -11.12 0.11 10.47
C TYR A 53 -9.85 0.86 10.12
N TRP A 54 -8.87 0.79 11.01
CA TRP A 54 -7.60 1.46 10.79
C TRP A 54 -6.57 0.51 10.20
N ARG A 55 -5.79 1.01 9.26
CA ARG A 55 -4.60 0.36 8.72
C ARG A 55 -3.41 1.26 8.91
N SER A 56 -2.28 0.67 9.29
CA SER A 56 -1.00 1.37 9.33
C SER A 56 -0.13 0.92 8.16
N LEU A 57 0.38 1.91 7.40
CA LEU A 57 1.29 1.69 6.28
C LEU A 57 2.56 2.51 6.53
N ALA A 58 3.72 1.87 6.53
CA ALA A 58 4.98 2.61 6.47
C ALA A 58 5.12 3.26 5.10
N ASP A 59 5.69 4.47 5.07
CA ASP A 59 5.92 5.23 3.84
C ASP A 59 7.37 5.72 3.77
N LEU A 60 7.72 6.41 2.69
CA LEU A 60 9.05 6.99 2.50
C LEU A 60 9.37 7.94 3.67
N PRO A 61 10.56 7.83 4.28
CA PRO A 61 10.97 8.72 5.36
C PRO A 61 11.07 10.17 4.86
N SER A 62 10.83 11.10 5.74
CA SER A 62 10.89 12.52 5.45
C SER A 62 11.56 13.27 6.60
N HIS A 63 12.42 14.25 6.26
CA HIS A 63 13.10 15.10 7.24
C HIS A 63 13.82 14.32 8.35
N GLY A 64 14.50 13.22 8.00
CA GLY A 64 15.21 12.37 8.96
C GLY A 64 14.31 11.60 9.95
N ARG A 65 13.01 11.48 9.64
CA ARG A 65 12.01 10.75 10.46
C ARG A 65 11.31 9.67 9.65
N ARG A 66 10.88 8.63 10.33
CA ARG A 66 10.00 7.62 9.73
C ARG A 66 8.64 8.23 9.45
N VAL A 67 8.04 7.87 8.33
CA VAL A 67 6.66 8.28 8.00
C VAL A 67 5.75 7.08 8.10
N GLN A 68 4.62 7.27 8.80
CA GLN A 68 3.57 6.28 8.94
C GLN A 68 2.23 6.88 8.51
N LEU A 69 1.56 6.21 7.59
CA LEU A 69 0.20 6.54 7.21
C LEU A 69 -0.75 5.75 8.10
N ARG A 70 -1.61 6.44 8.82
CA ARG A 70 -2.76 5.88 9.54
C ARG A 70 -3.98 6.03 8.65
N LEU A 71 -4.31 4.99 7.92
CA LEU A 71 -5.39 4.98 6.93
C LEU A 71 -6.72 4.58 7.57
N GLU A 72 -7.72 5.45 7.47
CA GLU A 72 -9.12 5.09 7.70
C GLU A 72 -9.63 4.32 6.47
N ALA A 73 -9.87 3.03 6.66
CA ALA A 73 -10.31 2.12 5.62
C ALA A 73 -11.73 1.62 5.89
N HIS A 74 -12.47 1.29 4.83
CA HIS A 74 -13.87 0.92 4.90
C HIS A 74 -14.11 -0.53 4.48
N ARG A 75 -15.15 -1.14 5.06
CA ARG A 75 -15.77 -2.35 4.53
C ARG A 75 -17.14 -2.01 4.01
N PHE A 76 -17.48 -2.60 2.88
CA PHE A 76 -18.76 -2.41 2.19
C PHE A 76 -19.55 -3.72 2.15
N ARG A 77 -20.88 -3.60 2.07
CA ARG A 77 -21.76 -4.73 1.77
C ARG A 77 -21.94 -4.84 0.27
N CYS A 78 -21.79 -6.04 -0.29
CA CYS A 78 -22.18 -6.29 -1.66
C CYS A 78 -23.70 -6.10 -1.82
N ILE A 79 -24.10 -5.42 -2.88
CA ILE A 79 -25.53 -5.18 -3.18
C ILE A 79 -26.11 -6.24 -4.10
N ASP A 80 -25.27 -7.04 -4.75
CA ASP A 80 -25.70 -8.19 -5.54
C ASP A 80 -26.05 -9.35 -4.60
N ARG A 81 -27.33 -9.76 -4.63
CA ARG A 81 -27.86 -10.83 -3.79
C ARG A 81 -27.32 -12.21 -4.13
N HIS A 82 -26.86 -12.42 -5.36
CA HIS A 82 -26.29 -13.68 -5.83
C HIS A 82 -24.78 -13.78 -5.59
N CYS A 83 -24.13 -12.70 -5.17
CA CYS A 83 -22.71 -12.68 -4.89
C CYS A 83 -22.39 -13.42 -3.58
N ARG A 84 -21.41 -14.33 -3.64
CA ARG A 84 -20.94 -15.04 -2.43
C ARG A 84 -20.25 -14.12 -1.44
N GLN A 85 -19.74 -12.97 -1.91
CA GLN A 85 -19.01 -12.00 -1.08
C GLN A 85 -19.99 -11.00 -0.46
N GLN A 86 -20.46 -11.29 0.74
CA GLN A 86 -21.41 -10.42 1.45
C GLN A 86 -20.79 -9.11 1.92
N ILE A 87 -19.55 -9.17 2.44
CA ILE A 87 -18.81 -8.03 2.97
C ILE A 87 -17.40 -8.06 2.40
N PHE A 88 -16.91 -6.91 1.94
CA PHE A 88 -15.55 -6.79 1.39
C PHE A 88 -14.89 -5.49 1.86
N ALA A 89 -13.56 -5.52 1.99
CA ALA A 89 -12.75 -4.34 2.26
C ALA A 89 -12.52 -3.55 0.97
N GLU A 90 -12.48 -2.23 1.09
CA GLU A 90 -12.07 -1.38 -0.03
C GLU A 90 -10.67 -1.75 -0.52
N ARG A 91 -10.45 -1.62 -1.82
CA ARG A 91 -9.14 -1.79 -2.45
C ARG A 91 -8.53 -0.43 -2.71
N LEU A 92 -7.32 -0.23 -2.21
CA LEU A 92 -6.63 1.06 -2.33
C LEU A 92 -6.06 1.33 -3.73
N GLY A 93 -6.01 0.31 -4.59
CA GLY A 93 -5.22 0.35 -5.81
C GLY A 93 -3.77 -0.09 -5.57
N CYS A 94 -3.17 -0.70 -6.61
CA CYS A 94 -1.79 -1.20 -6.51
C CYS A 94 -0.77 -0.07 -6.41
N GLU A 95 -1.10 1.12 -6.87
CA GLU A 95 -0.31 2.34 -6.82
C GLU A 95 -0.15 2.88 -5.39
N ILE A 96 -1.12 2.64 -4.51
CA ILE A 96 -1.06 3.05 -3.10
C ILE A 96 -0.46 1.92 -2.25
N ALA A 97 -1.13 0.78 -2.23
CA ALA A 97 -0.68 -0.39 -1.48
C ALA A 97 -1.46 -1.63 -1.91
N HIS A 98 -0.77 -2.76 -1.99
CA HIS A 98 -1.43 -4.05 -2.21
C HIS A 98 -2.34 -4.43 -1.03
N ALA A 99 -3.27 -5.36 -1.27
CA ALA A 99 -4.06 -5.97 -0.21
C ALA A 99 -3.13 -6.52 0.88
N SER A 100 -3.46 -6.26 2.15
CA SER A 100 -2.67 -6.68 3.33
C SER A 100 -1.24 -6.15 3.40
N ALA A 101 -0.82 -5.23 2.52
CA ALA A 101 0.50 -4.62 2.61
C ALA A 101 0.62 -3.78 3.89
N ARG A 102 1.83 -3.78 4.46
CA ARG A 102 2.21 -2.95 5.62
C ARG A 102 3.03 -1.73 5.20
N ARG A 103 3.22 -1.54 3.90
CA ARG A 103 4.00 -0.45 3.29
C ARG A 103 3.27 0.06 2.05
N THR A 104 3.51 1.33 1.73
CA THR A 104 3.07 1.90 0.46
C THR A 104 3.81 1.25 -0.72
N ALA A 105 3.22 1.31 -1.90
CA ALA A 105 3.83 0.75 -3.11
C ALA A 105 5.16 1.45 -3.43
N ARG A 106 5.25 2.78 -3.24
CA ARG A 106 6.48 3.55 -3.48
C ARG A 106 7.61 3.16 -2.53
N LEU A 107 7.32 2.90 -1.25
CA LEU A 107 8.29 2.39 -0.31
C LEU A 107 8.71 0.96 -0.65
N ASP A 108 7.76 0.11 -1.05
CA ASP A 108 8.06 -1.28 -1.44
C ASP A 108 8.96 -1.32 -2.69
N SER A 109 8.75 -0.41 -3.65
CA SER A 109 9.60 -0.22 -4.82
C SER A 109 11.01 0.22 -4.45
N LEU A 110 11.17 1.19 -3.55
CA LEU A 110 12.50 1.61 -3.07
C LEU A 110 13.25 0.44 -2.40
N ILE A 111 12.58 -0.31 -1.54
CA ILE A 111 13.15 -1.49 -0.87
C ILE A 111 13.56 -2.56 -1.89
N HIS A 112 12.76 -2.76 -2.94
CA HIS A 112 13.09 -3.66 -4.03
C HIS A 112 14.39 -3.26 -4.73
N HIS A 113 14.54 -1.99 -5.14
CA HIS A 113 15.74 -1.50 -5.80
C HIS A 113 16.98 -1.56 -4.90
N LEU A 114 16.84 -1.23 -3.61
CA LEU A 114 17.93 -1.40 -2.65
C LEU A 114 18.38 -2.86 -2.53
N GLY A 115 17.41 -3.78 -2.51
CA GLY A 115 17.69 -5.22 -2.47
C GLY A 115 18.38 -5.74 -3.72
N LEU A 116 18.00 -5.23 -4.89
CA LEU A 116 18.65 -5.57 -6.18
C LEU A 116 20.07 -5.05 -6.26
N ALA A 117 20.27 -3.78 -5.90
CA ALA A 117 21.57 -3.11 -6.06
C ALA A 117 22.62 -3.60 -5.07
N LEU A 118 22.26 -3.88 -3.82
CA LEU A 118 23.19 -4.12 -2.73
C LEU A 118 23.13 -5.53 -2.12
N GLY A 119 22.12 -6.31 -2.49
CA GLY A 119 21.88 -7.60 -1.84
C GLY A 119 21.29 -7.48 -0.41
N GLY A 120 21.24 -8.60 0.32
CA GLY A 120 20.49 -8.64 1.58
C GLY A 120 21.10 -7.89 2.75
N ARG A 121 22.35 -8.19 3.11
CA ARG A 121 23.01 -7.60 4.31
C ARG A 121 23.39 -6.13 4.12
N PRO A 122 24.09 -5.72 3.04
CA PRO A 122 24.44 -4.31 2.82
C PRO A 122 23.19 -3.44 2.68
N ALA A 123 22.17 -3.90 1.93
CA ALA A 123 20.90 -3.19 1.79
C ALA A 123 20.20 -2.99 3.14
N ALA A 124 20.20 -3.99 4.02
CA ALA A 124 19.60 -3.87 5.35
C ALA A 124 20.36 -2.86 6.24
N SER A 125 21.70 -2.80 6.13
CA SER A 125 22.51 -1.83 6.85
C SER A 125 22.23 -0.40 6.37
N LEU A 126 22.22 -0.17 5.05
CA LEU A 126 21.92 1.14 4.46
C LEU A 126 20.47 1.56 4.78
N SER A 127 19.52 0.66 4.66
CA SER A 127 18.10 0.94 4.94
C SER A 127 17.90 1.48 6.37
N ARG A 128 18.60 0.93 7.36
CA ARG A 128 18.53 1.44 8.74
C ARG A 128 19.00 2.89 8.86
N ARG A 129 20.07 3.25 8.15
CA ARG A 129 20.59 4.64 8.11
C ARG A 129 19.61 5.58 7.42
N LEU A 130 18.84 5.06 6.46
CA LEU A 130 17.80 5.81 5.75
C LEU A 130 16.45 5.81 6.48
N MET A 131 16.40 5.48 7.76
CA MET A 131 15.16 5.38 8.56
C MET A 131 14.15 4.35 8.04
N LEU A 132 14.61 3.36 7.27
CA LEU A 132 13.83 2.27 6.70
C LEU A 132 14.23 0.95 7.37
N PRO A 133 13.76 0.62 8.58
CA PRO A 133 14.17 -0.59 9.30
C PRO A 133 13.58 -1.83 8.64
N VAL A 134 14.27 -2.38 7.65
CA VAL A 134 13.92 -3.64 6.99
C VAL A 134 15.02 -4.67 7.22
N SER A 135 14.62 -5.91 7.49
CA SER A 135 15.55 -7.03 7.63
C SER A 135 16.04 -7.53 6.26
N LYS A 136 17.20 -8.20 6.26
CA LYS A 136 17.72 -8.89 5.07
C LYS A 136 16.69 -9.82 4.42
N ASP A 137 15.92 -10.55 5.22
CA ASP A 137 14.94 -11.50 4.73
C ASP A 137 13.74 -10.80 4.10
N THR A 138 13.36 -9.63 4.61
CA THR A 138 12.32 -8.79 4.00
C THR A 138 12.78 -8.25 2.65
N LEU A 139 14.03 -7.79 2.53
CA LEU A 139 14.62 -7.35 1.26
C LEU A 139 14.59 -8.47 0.22
N LEU A 140 15.15 -9.63 0.55
CA LEU A 140 15.20 -10.79 -0.36
C LEU A 140 13.79 -11.24 -0.77
N ARG A 141 12.84 -11.28 0.16
CA ARG A 141 11.45 -11.63 -0.13
C ARG A 141 10.78 -10.59 -1.05
N THR A 142 11.09 -9.30 -0.87
CA THR A 142 10.57 -8.24 -1.74
C THR A 142 11.11 -8.40 -3.16
N VAL A 143 12.42 -8.62 -3.33
CA VAL A 143 13.05 -8.85 -4.63
C VAL A 143 12.42 -10.06 -5.34
N ARG A 144 12.30 -11.20 -4.65
CA ARG A 144 11.68 -12.42 -5.22
C ARG A 144 10.24 -12.20 -5.64
N ARG A 145 9.46 -11.49 -4.85
CA ARG A 145 8.05 -11.20 -5.14
C ARG A 145 7.88 -10.33 -6.38
N HIS A 146 8.72 -9.32 -6.57
CA HIS A 146 8.71 -8.48 -7.77
C HIS A 146 9.12 -9.28 -9.01
N PHE A 147 10.14 -10.13 -8.90
CA PHE A 147 10.56 -10.99 -9.99
C PHE A 147 9.45 -11.92 -10.50
N VAL A 148 8.69 -12.54 -9.59
CA VAL A 148 7.55 -13.40 -9.95
C VAL A 148 6.44 -12.62 -10.65
N ARG A 149 6.18 -11.38 -10.24
CA ARG A 149 5.14 -10.52 -10.84
C ARG A 149 5.50 -9.99 -12.22
N SER A 150 6.79 -9.82 -12.50
CA SER A 150 7.30 -9.32 -13.79
C SER A 150 7.39 -10.42 -14.85
N ARG A 151 7.19 -11.70 -14.50
CA ARG A 151 7.13 -12.78 -15.49
C ARG A 151 5.83 -12.66 -16.29
N PRO A 152 5.89 -12.47 -17.64
CA PRO A 152 4.72 -12.55 -18.48
C PRO A 152 4.10 -13.96 -18.33
N SER A 153 2.79 -14.02 -18.16
CA SER A 153 2.06 -15.29 -18.21
C SER A 153 2.37 -15.93 -19.56
N ARG A 154 3.04 -17.07 -19.55
CA ARG A 154 3.17 -17.89 -20.77
C ARG A 154 1.76 -18.23 -21.21
N SER A 155 1.28 -17.53 -22.24
CA SER A 155 0.07 -17.90 -22.96
C SER A 155 0.25 -19.33 -23.43
N GLY A 156 -0.63 -20.23 -22.96
CA GLY A 156 -0.64 -21.62 -23.36
C GLY A 156 -0.74 -21.72 -24.89
N LYS A 157 0.23 -22.35 -25.50
CA LYS A 157 0.10 -22.87 -26.85
C LYS A 157 -1.03 -23.89 -26.83
N SER A 158 -2.12 -23.58 -27.53
CA SER A 158 -3.10 -24.59 -27.94
C SER A 158 -2.39 -25.65 -28.81
N PRO A 159 -2.66 -26.97 -28.63
CA PRO A 159 -2.14 -27.97 -29.52
C PRO A 159 -2.81 -27.85 -30.91
N PRO A 160 -2.09 -28.10 -31.98
CA PRO A 160 -2.70 -28.17 -33.32
C PRO A 160 -3.59 -29.41 -33.41
N THR A 161 -4.79 -29.20 -33.95
CA THR A 161 -5.70 -30.26 -34.47
C THR A 161 -5.12 -30.91 -35.69
#